data_5b99e82440de9659563446a9bd54f681
#
_entry.id   5b99e82440de9659563446a9bd54f681
#
_cell.length_a   1.000
_cell.length_b   1.000
_cell.length_c   1.000
_cell.angle_alpha   90.00
_cell.angle_beta   90.00
_cell.angle_gamma   90.00
#
_symmetry.space_group_name_H-M   'P 1'
#
loop_
_entity.id
_entity.type
_entity.pdbx_description
1 polymer ?
#
loop_
_entity_poly.entity_id
_entity_poly.type
_entity_poly.pdbx_seq_one_letter_code
_entity_poly.pdbx_strand_id
1 'polypeptide(L)'
;MAKILIVEDDPLMSRMYQKIFTFEGYEVEMAGDGQEGLDKAREVMPTLALLDVMMPKLNGLQVLEKLKEDPKTKSIPVIMLTNLAGQQDAESALAKGAIKYIIKSEHDPKEVADMVKEILAGYTRNDVPTA
;
A
#
# COMPACT_ATOMS: atom_id res chain seq x y z
N MET A 1 -7.75 -14.83 -5.94
CA MET A 1 -6.93 -14.42 -4.80
C MET A 1 -6.59 -12.94 -4.93
N ALA A 2 -6.39 -12.29 -3.81
CA ALA A 2 -6.12 -10.86 -3.83
C ALA A 2 -4.71 -10.57 -4.34
N LYS A 3 -4.59 -9.47 -5.06
CA LYS A 3 -3.32 -9.02 -5.60
C LYS A 3 -2.88 -7.78 -4.82
N ILE A 4 -1.69 -7.84 -4.25
CA ILE A 4 -1.14 -6.75 -3.44
C ILE A 4 0.01 -6.11 -4.20
N LEU A 5 -0.06 -4.79 -4.38
CA LEU A 5 1.06 -4.04 -4.94
C LEU A 5 1.85 -3.44 -3.79
N ILE A 6 3.15 -3.69 -3.76
CA ILE A 6 4.03 -3.16 -2.72
C ILE A 6 5.05 -2.25 -3.37
N VAL A 7 5.03 -0.97 -3.00
CA VAL A 7 5.95 0.02 -3.54
C VAL A 7 6.95 0.36 -2.44
N GLU A 8 8.17 -0.15 -2.61
CA GLU A 8 9.21 -0.11 -1.59
C GLU A 8 10.58 -0.04 -2.27
N ASP A 9 11.39 0.96 -1.92
CA ASP A 9 12.69 1.13 -2.57
C ASP A 9 13.83 0.39 -1.88
N ASP A 10 13.65 -0.08 -0.65
CA ASP A 10 14.67 -0.85 0.07
C ASP A 10 14.59 -2.31 -0.38
N PRO A 11 15.66 -2.84 -1.06
CA PRO A 11 15.59 -4.20 -1.59
C PRO A 11 15.39 -5.28 -0.52
N LEU A 12 15.93 -5.07 0.67
CA LEU A 12 15.78 -6.05 1.74
C LEU A 12 14.35 -6.11 2.23
N MET A 13 13.77 -4.96 2.53
CA MET A 13 12.38 -4.89 2.98
C MET A 13 11.44 -5.39 1.90
N SER A 14 11.72 -5.02 0.65
CA SER A 14 10.94 -5.47 -0.50
C SER A 14 10.86 -7.00 -0.54
N ARG A 15 12.00 -7.65 -0.41
CA ARG A 15 12.05 -9.11 -0.43
C ARG A 15 11.31 -9.74 0.75
N MET A 16 11.44 -9.13 1.93
CA MET A 16 10.78 -9.65 3.11
C MET A 16 9.27 -9.59 2.98
N TYR A 17 8.74 -8.46 2.52
CA TYR A 17 7.31 -8.33 2.34
C TYR A 17 6.81 -9.25 1.24
N GLN A 18 7.55 -9.36 0.13
CA GLN A 18 7.16 -10.24 -0.96
C GLN A 18 7.02 -11.68 -0.46
N LYS A 19 7.99 -12.12 0.34
CA LYS A 19 8.00 -13.47 0.87
C LYS A 19 6.80 -13.72 1.77
N ILE A 20 6.57 -12.82 2.70
CA ILE A 20 5.49 -12.96 3.68
C ILE A 20 4.12 -12.94 2.99
N PHE A 21 3.90 -11.99 2.10
CA PHE A 21 2.60 -11.89 1.44
C PHE A 21 2.35 -13.06 0.50
N THR A 22 3.38 -13.52 -0.18
CA THR A 22 3.25 -14.71 -1.04
C THR A 22 2.91 -15.93 -0.18
N PHE A 23 3.57 -16.07 0.96
CA PHE A 23 3.31 -17.18 1.87
C PHE A 23 1.86 -17.16 2.38
N GLU A 24 1.30 -15.97 2.59
CA GLU A 24 -0.07 -15.83 3.05
C GLU A 24 -1.10 -16.05 1.95
N GLY A 25 -0.66 -16.33 0.73
CA GLY A 25 -1.57 -16.68 -0.35
C GLY A 25 -1.94 -15.56 -1.30
N TYR A 26 -1.28 -14.41 -1.19
CA TYR A 26 -1.56 -13.29 -2.09
C TYR A 26 -0.72 -13.35 -3.33
N GLU A 27 -1.25 -12.81 -4.41
CA GLU A 27 -0.48 -12.49 -5.59
C GLU A 27 0.22 -11.17 -5.30
N VAL A 28 1.53 -11.07 -5.55
CA VAL A 28 2.30 -9.89 -5.16
C VAL A 28 2.97 -9.26 -6.37
N GLU A 29 2.78 -7.95 -6.53
CA GLU A 29 3.48 -7.15 -7.52
C GLU A 29 4.38 -6.16 -6.77
N MET A 30 5.60 -5.99 -7.24
CA MET A 30 6.58 -5.13 -6.58
C MET A 30 6.95 -3.96 -7.47
N ALA A 31 7.17 -2.81 -6.85
CA ALA A 31 7.69 -1.63 -7.54
C ALA A 31 8.77 -1.01 -6.67
N GLY A 32 9.84 -0.53 -7.29
CA GLY A 32 11.01 -0.02 -6.57
C GLY A 32 11.04 1.48 -6.37
N ASP A 33 10.12 2.21 -6.98
CA ASP A 33 10.02 3.65 -6.77
C ASP A 33 8.59 4.11 -7.06
N GLY A 34 8.34 5.39 -6.79
CA GLY A 34 6.98 5.92 -6.90
C GLY A 34 6.44 5.90 -8.32
N GLN A 35 7.28 6.19 -9.31
CA GLN A 35 6.81 6.20 -10.70
C GLN A 35 6.45 4.79 -11.15
N GLU A 36 7.31 3.84 -10.84
CA GLU A 36 7.03 2.44 -11.15
C GLU A 36 5.76 1.98 -10.44
N GLY A 37 5.58 2.40 -9.19
CA GLY A 37 4.39 2.06 -8.42
C GLY A 37 3.12 2.56 -9.08
N LEU A 38 3.14 3.80 -9.54
CA LEU A 38 1.99 4.39 -10.20
C LEU A 38 1.68 3.64 -11.51
N ASP A 39 2.70 3.35 -12.30
CA ASP A 39 2.54 2.63 -13.55
C ASP A 39 1.99 1.24 -13.32
N LYS A 40 2.52 0.53 -12.31
CA LYS A 40 2.06 -0.80 -11.97
C LYS A 40 0.62 -0.81 -11.50
N ALA A 41 0.25 0.16 -10.68
CA ALA A 41 -1.13 0.24 -10.19
C ALA A 41 -2.12 0.34 -11.35
N ARG A 42 -1.77 1.14 -12.35
CA ARG A 42 -2.62 1.30 -13.53
C ARG A 42 -2.65 0.03 -14.38
N GLU A 43 -1.53 -0.66 -14.43
CA GLU A 43 -1.40 -1.85 -15.27
C GLU A 43 -2.09 -3.06 -14.65
N VAL A 44 -1.84 -3.33 -13.38
CA VAL A 44 -2.30 -4.57 -12.77
C VAL A 44 -3.56 -4.44 -11.95
N MET A 45 -3.99 -3.23 -11.65
CA MET A 45 -5.20 -2.95 -10.88
C MET A 45 -5.27 -3.80 -9.61
N PRO A 46 -4.36 -3.56 -8.65
CA PRO A 46 -4.29 -4.42 -7.47
C PRO A 46 -5.52 -4.29 -6.58
N THR A 47 -5.72 -5.30 -5.74
CA THR A 47 -6.78 -5.28 -4.74
C THR A 47 -6.46 -4.25 -3.65
N LEU A 48 -5.18 -4.05 -3.37
CA LEU A 48 -4.71 -3.12 -2.34
C LEU A 48 -3.27 -2.74 -2.64
N ALA A 49 -2.89 -1.51 -2.32
CA ALA A 49 -1.52 -1.04 -2.51
C ALA A 49 -0.90 -0.63 -1.18
N LEU A 50 0.34 -1.04 -0.96
CA LEU A 50 1.17 -0.60 0.17
C LEU A 50 2.21 0.35 -0.39
N LEU A 51 2.24 1.58 0.11
CA LEU A 51 3.15 2.60 -0.39
C LEU A 51 4.04 3.12 0.73
N ASP A 52 5.34 3.20 0.48
CA ASP A 52 6.25 3.93 1.35
C ASP A 52 6.16 5.42 0.99
N VAL A 53 6.28 6.28 2.00
CA VAL A 53 6.28 7.73 1.75
C VAL A 53 7.62 8.17 1.16
N MET A 54 8.73 7.66 1.70
CA MET A 54 10.06 8.16 1.34
C MET A 54 10.66 7.31 0.22
N MET A 55 10.49 7.77 -1.02
CA MET A 55 11.00 7.07 -2.18
C MET A 55 11.52 8.08 -3.20
N PRO A 56 12.47 7.68 -4.05
CA PRO A 56 12.94 8.55 -5.12
C PRO A 56 11.88 8.73 -6.20
N LYS A 57 12.06 9.73 -7.02
CA LYS A 57 11.22 10.11 -8.15
C LYS A 57 9.90 10.70 -7.66
N LEU A 58 8.92 9.86 -7.32
CA LEU A 58 7.69 10.30 -6.70
C LEU A 58 7.62 9.72 -5.32
N ASN A 59 7.40 10.54 -4.30
CA ASN A 59 7.22 9.99 -2.95
C ASN A 59 5.81 9.39 -2.83
N GLY A 60 5.58 8.66 -1.74
CA GLY A 60 4.33 7.94 -1.57
C GLY A 60 3.10 8.82 -1.52
N LEU A 61 3.22 10.02 -0.95
CA LEU A 61 2.08 10.94 -0.90
C LEU A 61 1.71 11.42 -2.28
N GLN A 62 2.72 11.66 -3.13
CA GLN A 62 2.46 12.05 -4.51
C GLN A 62 1.81 10.93 -5.30
N VAL A 63 2.27 9.70 -5.10
CA VAL A 63 1.66 8.53 -5.73
C VAL A 63 0.21 8.40 -5.29
N LEU A 64 -0.04 8.53 -3.99
CA LEU A 64 -1.39 8.45 -3.45
C LEU A 64 -2.30 9.49 -4.10
N GLU A 65 -1.85 10.73 -4.19
CA GLU A 65 -2.64 11.78 -4.82
C GLU A 65 -2.98 11.44 -6.26
N LYS A 66 -1.99 10.98 -7.01
CA LYS A 66 -2.21 10.65 -8.42
C LYS A 66 -3.16 9.47 -8.58
N LEU A 67 -3.07 8.47 -7.71
CA LEU A 67 -3.99 7.34 -7.75
C LEU A 67 -5.43 7.79 -7.48
N LYS A 68 -5.60 8.71 -6.53
CA LYS A 68 -6.95 9.15 -6.15
C LYS A 68 -7.55 10.14 -7.14
N GLU A 69 -6.71 10.78 -7.96
CA GLU A 69 -7.18 11.69 -9.01
C GLU A 69 -7.62 10.94 -10.27
N ASP A 70 -7.15 9.74 -10.46
CA ASP A 70 -7.42 8.95 -11.66
C ASP A 70 -8.66 8.09 -11.45
N PRO A 71 -9.74 8.29 -12.22
CA PRO A 71 -10.96 7.49 -12.03
C PRO A 71 -10.72 5.99 -12.14
N LYS A 72 -9.67 5.59 -12.86
CA LYS A 72 -9.35 4.19 -13.05
C LYS A 72 -8.77 3.55 -11.78
N THR A 73 -8.03 4.33 -10.97
CA THR A 73 -7.33 3.78 -9.80
C THR A 73 -7.85 4.30 -8.47
N LYS A 74 -8.75 5.27 -8.48
CA LYS A 74 -9.12 5.93 -7.21
C LYS A 74 -9.79 5.00 -6.22
N SER A 75 -10.36 3.90 -6.66
CA SER A 75 -11.02 2.95 -5.76
C SER A 75 -10.07 1.95 -5.13
N ILE A 76 -8.80 1.93 -5.54
CA ILE A 76 -7.82 1.02 -4.95
C ILE A 76 -7.54 1.45 -3.52
N PRO A 77 -7.78 0.60 -2.50
CA PRO A 77 -7.43 0.96 -1.12
C PRO A 77 -5.91 1.05 -0.98
N VAL A 78 -5.46 2.11 -0.33
CA VAL A 78 -4.03 2.38 -0.16
C VAL A 78 -3.68 2.45 1.31
N ILE A 79 -2.66 1.70 1.70
CA ILE A 79 -2.09 1.75 3.05
C ILE A 79 -0.69 2.34 2.93
N MET A 80 -0.39 3.37 3.72
CA MET A 80 0.98 3.89 3.79
C MET A 80 1.77 3.03 4.75
N LEU A 81 2.94 2.57 4.33
CA LEU A 81 3.79 1.70 5.12
C LEU A 81 5.19 2.30 5.09
N THR A 82 5.58 3.00 6.17
CA THR A 82 6.75 3.85 6.14
C THR A 82 7.37 3.98 7.52
N ASN A 83 8.63 4.41 7.59
CA ASN A 83 9.27 4.76 8.85
C ASN A 83 9.09 6.23 9.22
N LEU A 84 8.41 6.99 8.38
CA LEU A 84 8.15 8.41 8.65
C LEU A 84 7.02 8.51 9.68
N ALA A 85 7.38 8.81 10.92
CA ALA A 85 6.47 8.66 12.06
C ALA A 85 5.78 9.94 12.51
N GLY A 86 5.85 11.01 11.75
CA GLY A 86 5.21 12.28 12.12
C GLY A 86 3.70 12.21 12.07
N GLN A 87 3.06 12.74 13.10
CA GLN A 87 1.60 12.76 13.15
C GLN A 87 1.01 13.52 11.97
N GLN A 88 1.66 14.63 11.59
CA GLN A 88 1.20 15.45 10.50
C GLN A 88 1.25 14.69 9.17
N ASP A 89 2.26 13.83 8.99
CA ASP A 89 2.38 13.04 7.79
C ASP A 89 1.26 12.00 7.72
N ALA A 90 0.94 11.40 8.85
CA ALA A 90 -0.14 10.42 8.91
C ALA A 90 -1.48 11.09 8.62
N GLU A 91 -1.72 12.25 9.20
CA GLU A 91 -2.96 12.98 8.98
C GLU A 91 -3.09 13.41 7.52
N SER A 92 -1.99 13.85 6.94
CA SER A 92 -1.97 14.24 5.54
C SER A 92 -2.33 13.07 4.63
N ALA A 93 -1.74 11.90 4.90
CA ALA A 93 -2.01 10.71 4.10
C ALA A 93 -3.47 10.30 4.19
N LEU A 94 -4.01 10.28 5.40
CA LEU A 94 -5.41 9.90 5.59
C LEU A 94 -6.35 10.89 4.92
N ALA A 95 -6.03 12.19 5.01
CA ALA A 95 -6.83 13.22 4.34
C ALA A 95 -6.79 13.08 2.83
N LYS A 96 -5.69 12.55 2.28
CA LYS A 96 -5.54 12.35 0.84
C LYS A 96 -6.14 11.03 0.36
N GLY A 97 -6.68 10.23 1.26
CA GLY A 97 -7.41 9.02 0.87
C GLY A 97 -6.79 7.70 1.26
N ALA A 98 -5.67 7.69 1.98
CA ALA A 98 -5.13 6.43 2.50
C ALA A 98 -6.08 5.90 3.56
N ILE A 99 -6.23 4.58 3.62
CA ILE A 99 -7.13 3.99 4.60
C ILE A 99 -6.42 3.66 5.91
N LYS A 100 -5.09 3.63 5.91
CA LYS A 100 -4.32 3.36 7.11
C LYS A 100 -2.89 3.83 6.93
N TYR A 101 -2.24 4.16 8.05
CA TYR A 101 -0.85 4.59 8.07
C TYR A 101 -0.12 3.70 9.07
N ILE A 102 0.86 2.92 8.60
CA ILE A 102 1.59 1.96 9.43
C ILE A 102 3.05 2.36 9.49
N ILE A 103 3.60 2.41 10.70
CA ILE A 103 5.01 2.71 10.92
C ILE A 103 5.78 1.39 10.89
N LYS A 104 6.67 1.23 9.90
CA LYS A 104 7.39 -0.02 9.68
C LYS A 104 8.16 -0.49 10.92
N SER A 105 8.81 0.44 11.61
CA SER A 105 9.64 0.07 12.75
C SER A 105 8.84 -0.40 13.96
N GLU A 106 7.53 -0.23 13.95
CA GLU A 106 6.68 -0.65 15.07
C GLU A 106 6.04 -2.02 14.84
N HIS A 107 6.20 -2.59 13.65
CA HIS A 107 5.57 -3.87 13.32
C HIS A 107 6.51 -4.72 12.48
N ASP A 108 6.60 -6.01 12.74
CA ASP A 108 7.36 -6.87 11.85
C ASP A 108 6.53 -7.20 10.60
N PRO A 109 7.15 -7.75 9.54
CA PRO A 109 6.44 -8.01 8.29
C PRO A 109 5.22 -8.93 8.45
N LYS A 110 5.29 -9.88 9.38
CA LYS A 110 4.16 -10.77 9.63
C LYS A 110 2.98 -10.00 10.20
N GLU A 111 3.25 -9.09 11.13
CA GLU A 111 2.21 -8.25 11.71
C GLU A 111 1.54 -7.38 10.64
N VAL A 112 2.35 -6.83 9.72
CA VAL A 112 1.82 -6.03 8.63
C VAL A 112 0.90 -6.88 7.76
N ALA A 113 1.31 -8.10 7.44
CA ALA A 113 0.48 -9.00 6.64
C ALA A 113 -0.83 -9.33 7.35
N ASP A 114 -0.79 -9.52 8.67
CA ASP A 114 -2.00 -9.79 9.45
C ASP A 114 -2.95 -8.60 9.41
N MET A 115 -2.41 -7.38 9.50
CA MET A 115 -3.23 -6.17 9.44
C MET A 115 -3.90 -6.04 8.07
N VAL A 116 -3.16 -6.33 7.00
CA VAL A 116 -3.71 -6.27 5.65
C VAL A 116 -4.80 -7.31 5.49
N LYS A 117 -4.59 -8.51 6.03
CA LYS A 117 -5.58 -9.57 5.96
C LYS A 117 -6.89 -9.16 6.62
N GLU A 118 -6.80 -8.52 7.78
CA GLU A 118 -7.99 -8.04 8.47
C GLU A 118 -8.72 -6.97 7.66
N ILE A 119 -7.97 -6.05 7.08
CA ILE A 119 -8.56 -4.98 6.29
C ILE A 119 -9.28 -5.55 5.07
N LEU A 120 -8.63 -6.46 4.36
CA LEU A 120 -9.23 -7.07 3.18
C LEU A 120 -10.46 -7.90 3.55
N ALA A 121 -10.44 -8.59 4.69
CA ALA A 121 -11.60 -9.34 5.14
C ALA A 121 -12.78 -8.42 5.42
N GLY A 122 -12.51 -7.25 5.97
CA GLY A 122 -13.53 -6.25 6.21
C GLY A 122 -14.16 -5.74 4.92
N TYR A 123 -13.33 -5.45 3.92
CA TYR A 123 -13.85 -5.02 2.63
C TYR A 123 -14.71 -6.10 2.00
N THR A 124 -14.22 -7.34 2.00
CA THR A 124 -14.94 -8.44 1.39
C THR A 124 -16.26 -8.71 2.10
N ARG A 125 -16.20 -8.72 3.43
CA ARG A 125 -17.33 -9.11 4.23
C ARG A 125 -18.44 -8.05 4.25
N ASN A 126 -18.05 -6.77 4.26
CA ASN A 126 -19.01 -5.69 4.29
C ASN A 126 -19.44 -5.22 2.94
N ASP A 127 -18.84 -5.86 1.97
CA ASP A 127 -19.21 -5.49 0.72
C ASP A 127 -18.97 -4.15 0.42
N VAL A 128 -18.41 -3.75 1.01
CA VAL A 128 -18.04 -2.69 0.95
C VAL A 128 -18.06 -1.73 0.77
N PRO A 129 -17.89 -1.26 1.00
CA PRO A 129 -17.84 -0.20 1.22
C PRO A 129 -18.48 0.51 0.58
N THR A 130 -18.96 0.54 0.48
CA THR A 130 -19.53 1.07 -0.11
C THR A 130 -19.62 2.18 0.09
N ALA A 131 -19.53 2.42 0.35
CA ALA A 131 -19.82 3.57 0.35
C ALA A 131 -19.47 4.22 0.13
#